data_bbb38f624996e3d34b16e08c80d233cf
#
_entry.id   bbb38f624996e3d34b16e08c80d233cf
#
_cell.length_a   1.000
_cell.length_b   1.000
_cell.length_c   1.000
_cell.angle_alpha   90.00
_cell.angle_beta   90.00
_cell.angle_gamma   90.00
#
_symmetry.space_group_name_H-M   'P 1'
#
loop_
_entity.id
_entity.type
_entity.pdbx_description
1 polymer ?
#
loop_
_entity_poly.entity_id
_entity_poly.type
_entity_poly.pdbx_seq_one_letter_code
_entity_poly.pdbx_strand_id
1 'polypeptide(L)'
;LFGLIRGGTYVLVGLLGGQTTIQLPLVTLTARTLTGTYVGSLAEMGELMDLVRSGKIDPVPVEARNVSEADKTIKDLASGSINGLVCLKHDH
;
A
#
# COMPACT_ATOMS: atom_id res chain seq x y z
N LEU A 1 -4.60 -14.96 7.17
CA LEU A 1 -3.73 -15.63 8.15
C LEU A 1 -3.43 -17.07 7.79
N PHE A 2 -4.38 -17.77 7.15
CA PHE A 2 -4.18 -19.17 6.79
C PHE A 2 -3.11 -19.39 5.71
N GLY A 3 -2.79 -18.36 4.93
CA GLY A 3 -1.73 -18.42 3.94
C GLY A 3 -0.32 -18.30 4.52
N LEU A 4 -0.19 -17.95 5.78
CA LEU A 4 1.11 -17.81 6.42
C LEU A 4 1.67 -19.16 6.89
N ILE A 5 2.97 -19.30 6.76
CA ILE A 5 3.67 -20.42 7.38
C ILE A 5 3.66 -20.28 8.91
N ARG A 6 3.89 -21.38 9.61
CA ARG A 6 4.05 -21.35 11.06
C ARG A 6 5.20 -20.41 11.43
N GLY A 7 4.98 -19.55 12.42
CA GLY A 7 5.94 -18.53 12.83
C GLY A 7 5.96 -17.28 11.95
N GLY A 8 5.14 -17.21 10.91
CA GLY A 8 5.09 -16.08 10.00
C GLY A 8 4.47 -14.82 10.62
N THR A 9 4.76 -13.68 10.02
CA THR A 9 4.23 -12.39 10.44
C THR A 9 3.34 -11.81 9.35
N TYR A 10 2.14 -11.38 9.76
CA TYR A 10 1.21 -10.67 8.89
C TYR A 10 1.27 -9.18 9.24
N VAL A 11 1.65 -8.36 8.29
CA VAL A 11 1.80 -6.91 8.50
C VAL A 11 0.69 -6.17 7.78
N LEU A 12 -0.12 -5.43 8.54
CA LEU A 12 -1.18 -4.58 7.99
C LEU A 12 -0.60 -3.21 7.67
N VAL A 13 -0.79 -2.76 6.43
CA VAL A 13 -0.22 -1.51 5.94
C VAL A 13 -1.30 -0.49 5.59
N GLY A 14 -2.32 -0.91 4.84
CA GLY A 14 -3.36 0.00 4.35
C GLY A 14 -4.41 0.36 5.38
N LEU A 15 -5.12 1.45 5.13
CA LEU A 15 -6.17 1.99 6.00
C LEU A 15 -7.55 1.99 5.34
N LEU A 16 -7.80 1.05 4.41
CA LEU A 16 -9.09 0.97 3.72
C LEU A 16 -10.26 0.57 4.61
N GLY A 17 -9.98 0.23 5.86
CA GLY A 17 -10.99 -0.25 6.78
C GLY A 17 -11.19 -1.75 6.68
N GLY A 18 -12.33 -2.20 7.19
CA GLY A 18 -12.64 -3.62 7.23
C GLY A 18 -12.50 -4.22 8.62
N GLN A 19 -12.98 -5.43 8.75
CA GLN A 19 -12.95 -6.17 10.01
C GLN A 19 -12.68 -7.64 9.72
N THR A 20 -12.05 -8.31 10.66
CA THR A 20 -11.85 -9.75 10.58
C THR A 20 -11.97 -10.36 11.97
N THR A 21 -12.32 -11.64 12.00
CA THR A 21 -12.39 -12.40 13.23
C THR A 21 -11.22 -13.38 13.28
N ILE A 22 -10.53 -13.41 14.40
CA ILE A 22 -9.37 -14.29 14.60
C ILE A 22 -9.66 -15.24 15.74
N GLN A 23 -9.45 -16.55 15.50
CA GLN A 23 -9.52 -17.53 16.56
C GLN A 23 -8.19 -17.55 17.30
N LEU A 24 -8.18 -17.09 18.53
CA LEU A 24 -6.96 -16.91 19.32
C LEU A 24 -6.13 -18.19 19.48
N PRO A 25 -6.73 -19.38 19.70
CA PRO A 25 -5.92 -20.60 19.79
C PRO A 25 -5.07 -20.87 18.55
N LEU A 26 -5.56 -20.53 17.36
CA LEU A 26 -4.80 -20.74 16.13
C LEU A 26 -3.56 -19.85 16.06
N VAL A 27 -3.65 -18.63 16.57
CA VAL A 27 -2.50 -17.72 16.61
C VAL A 27 -1.42 -18.30 17.53
N THR A 28 -1.81 -18.78 18.70
CA THR A 28 -0.90 -19.38 19.68
C THR A 28 -0.26 -20.67 19.18
N LEU A 29 -1.08 -21.58 18.65
CA LEU A 29 -0.61 -22.91 18.21
C LEU A 29 0.34 -22.84 17.02
N THR A 30 0.20 -21.82 16.19
CA THR A 30 1.03 -21.64 14.98
C THR A 30 2.13 -20.60 15.17
N ALA A 31 2.24 -19.98 16.34
CA ALA A 31 3.22 -18.94 16.66
C ALA A 31 3.25 -17.82 15.64
N ARG A 32 2.08 -17.43 15.12
CA ARG A 32 1.95 -16.36 14.13
C ARG A 32 1.88 -15.00 14.82
N THR A 33 2.31 -13.98 14.09
CA THR A 33 2.25 -12.60 14.54
C THR A 33 1.38 -11.79 13.62
N LEU A 34 0.48 -10.98 14.18
CA LEU A 34 -0.29 -9.97 13.45
C LEU A 34 0.13 -8.60 13.99
N THR A 35 0.58 -7.75 13.12
CA THR A 35 1.04 -6.42 13.50
C THR A 35 0.68 -5.41 12.41
N GLY A 36 0.81 -4.13 12.74
CA GLY A 36 0.59 -3.06 11.79
C GLY A 36 1.84 -2.20 11.65
N THR A 37 1.87 -1.42 10.60
CA THR A 37 2.88 -0.38 10.41
C THR A 37 2.18 0.87 9.92
N TYR A 38 2.68 2.02 10.31
CA TYR A 38 2.10 3.29 9.92
C TYR A 38 3.17 4.19 9.34
N VAL A 39 3.01 4.48 8.05
CA VAL A 39 3.88 5.36 7.25
C VAL A 39 5.37 5.10 7.49
N GLY A 40 6.18 6.12 7.48
CA GLY A 40 7.62 6.02 7.69
C GLY A 40 8.19 7.34 8.17
N SER A 41 9.47 7.36 8.43
CA SER A 41 10.19 8.56 8.83
C SER A 41 10.77 9.29 7.62
N LEU A 42 11.22 10.53 7.83
CA LEU A 42 11.94 11.26 6.80
C LEU A 42 13.22 10.54 6.38
N ALA A 43 13.93 9.95 7.33
CA ALA A 43 15.14 9.18 7.04
C ALA A 43 14.83 7.96 6.15
N GLU A 44 13.75 7.25 6.44
CA GLU A 44 13.32 6.11 5.63
C GLU A 44 12.94 6.54 4.21
N MET A 45 12.27 7.68 4.05
CA MET A 45 11.97 8.22 2.73
C MET A 45 13.26 8.56 1.97
N GLY A 46 14.25 9.12 2.65
CA GLY A 46 15.56 9.41 2.06
C GLY A 46 16.25 8.15 1.54
N GLU A 47 16.23 7.08 2.33
CA GLU A 47 16.77 5.78 1.92
C GLU A 47 16.03 5.20 0.71
N LEU A 48 14.72 5.31 0.70
CA LEU A 48 13.89 4.85 -0.42
C LEU A 48 14.24 5.62 -1.70
N MET A 49 14.37 6.94 -1.61
CA MET A 49 14.72 7.77 -2.77
C MET A 49 16.11 7.44 -3.30
N ASP A 50 17.05 7.10 -2.43
CA ASP A 50 18.38 6.67 -2.84
C ASP A 50 18.32 5.34 -3.62
N LEU A 51 17.48 4.40 -3.19
CA LEU A 51 17.26 3.15 -3.90
C LEU A 51 16.66 3.39 -5.29
N VAL A 52 15.69 4.30 -5.39
CA VAL A 52 15.08 4.66 -6.68
C VAL A 52 16.11 5.29 -7.61
N ARG A 53 16.93 6.23 -7.12
CA ARG A 53 17.97 6.89 -7.91
C ARG A 53 19.05 5.92 -8.39
N SER A 54 19.33 4.91 -7.59
CA SER A 54 20.32 3.89 -7.96
C SER A 54 19.82 2.90 -9.01
N GLY A 55 18.53 2.93 -9.33
CA GLY A 55 17.92 2.00 -10.29
C GLY A 55 17.65 0.60 -9.74
N LYS A 56 17.79 0.39 -8.43
CA LYS A 56 17.58 -0.92 -7.81
C LYS A 56 16.11 -1.28 -7.67
N ILE A 57 15.22 -0.30 -7.66
CA ILE A 57 13.77 -0.49 -7.65
C ILE A 57 13.14 0.41 -8.68
N ASP A 58 12.08 -0.11 -9.32
CA ASP A 58 11.31 0.66 -10.28
C ASP A 58 10.33 1.58 -9.54
N PRO A 59 10.19 2.84 -9.99
CA PRO A 59 9.19 3.72 -9.40
C PRO A 59 7.77 3.22 -9.70
N VAL A 60 6.82 3.62 -8.84
CA VAL A 60 5.41 3.34 -9.06
C VAL A 60 4.97 4.01 -10.36
N PRO A 61 4.21 3.31 -11.23
CA PRO A 61 3.68 3.93 -12.43
C PRO A 61 2.81 5.15 -12.08
N VAL A 62 3.00 6.26 -12.82
CA VAL A 62 2.24 7.48 -12.62
C VAL A 62 1.58 7.85 -13.94
N GLU A 63 0.25 8.04 -13.90
CA GLU A 63 -0.54 8.53 -15.02
C GLU A 63 -0.91 9.99 -14.75
N ALA A 64 -0.71 10.86 -15.73
CA ALA A 64 -1.12 12.26 -15.63
C ALA A 64 -2.45 12.45 -16.37
N ARG A 65 -3.43 13.03 -15.69
CA ARG A 65 -4.74 13.37 -16.28
C ARG A 65 -5.02 14.85 -16.08
N ASN A 66 -5.81 15.42 -16.96
CA ASN A 66 -6.24 16.80 -16.81
C ASN A 66 -7.15 16.93 -15.58
N VAL A 67 -7.10 18.06 -14.89
CA VAL A 67 -7.92 18.32 -13.70
C VAL A 67 -9.43 18.24 -14.01
N SER A 68 -9.84 18.49 -15.25
CA SER A 68 -11.24 18.33 -15.67
C SER A 68 -11.75 16.89 -15.56
N GLU A 69 -10.84 15.91 -15.48
CA GLU A 69 -11.16 14.50 -15.33
C GLU A 69 -11.18 14.03 -13.89
N ALA A 70 -11.19 14.95 -12.92
CA ALA A 70 -11.11 14.60 -11.50
C ALA A 70 -12.22 13.64 -11.07
N ASP A 71 -13.48 13.90 -11.48
CA ASP A 71 -14.62 13.05 -11.12
C ASP A 71 -14.46 11.63 -11.66
N LYS A 72 -14.07 11.50 -12.92
CA LYS A 72 -13.83 10.21 -13.55
C LYS A 72 -12.68 9.48 -12.85
N THR A 73 -11.63 10.21 -12.50
CA THR A 73 -10.44 9.65 -11.84
C THR A 73 -10.80 9.07 -10.47
N ILE A 74 -11.60 9.78 -9.69
CA ILE A 74 -12.07 9.28 -8.38
C ILE A 74 -12.88 8.00 -8.54
N LYS A 75 -13.76 7.94 -9.54
CA LYS A 75 -14.55 6.74 -9.83
C LYS A 75 -13.66 5.57 -10.25
N ASP A 76 -12.66 5.82 -11.09
CA ASP A 76 -11.72 4.80 -11.54
C ASP A 76 -10.88 4.27 -10.39
N LEU A 77 -10.46 5.12 -9.46
CA LEU A 77 -9.77 4.70 -8.24
C LEU A 77 -10.66 3.80 -7.38
N ALA A 78 -11.90 4.20 -7.18
CA ALA A 78 -12.85 3.43 -6.36
C ALA A 78 -13.15 2.06 -6.97
N SER A 79 -13.15 1.95 -8.30
CA SER A 79 -13.41 0.69 -9.00
C SER A 79 -12.18 -0.23 -9.09
N GLY A 80 -11.00 0.27 -8.70
CA GLY A 80 -9.76 -0.50 -8.78
C GLY A 80 -9.18 -0.62 -10.18
N SER A 81 -9.60 0.24 -11.12
CA SER A 81 -9.14 0.18 -12.51
C SER A 81 -7.84 0.94 -12.77
N ILE A 82 -7.31 1.62 -11.76
CA ILE A 82 -6.04 2.35 -11.89
C ILE A 82 -4.90 1.51 -11.34
N ASN A 83 -3.85 1.38 -12.15
CA ASN A 83 -2.60 0.74 -11.74
C ASN A 83 -1.56 1.81 -11.41
N GLY A 84 -1.16 1.90 -10.15
CA GLY A 84 -0.22 2.91 -9.68
C GLY A 84 -0.90 4.17 -9.17
N LEU A 85 -0.34 5.32 -9.51
CA LEU A 85 -0.81 6.62 -9.06
C LEU A 85 -1.33 7.46 -10.23
N VAL A 86 -2.30 8.31 -9.96
CA VAL A 86 -2.78 9.30 -10.91
C VAL A 86 -2.52 10.69 -10.34
N CYS A 87 -1.93 11.56 -11.15
CA CYS A 87 -1.75 12.96 -10.83
C CYS A 87 -2.66 13.80 -11.73
N LEU A 88 -3.33 14.80 -11.16
CA LEU A 88 -4.13 15.73 -11.92
C LEU A 88 -3.26 16.91 -12.33
N LYS A 89 -3.24 17.17 -13.63
CA LYS A 89 -2.47 18.27 -14.21
C LYS A 89 -3.36 19.49 -14.36
N HIS A 90 -2.90 20.61 -13.83
CA HIS A 90 -3.58 21.90 -13.96
C HIS A 90 -3.04 22.67 -15.14
N ASP A 91 -3.92 23.27 -15.91
CA ASP A 91 -3.55 24.17 -16.99
C ASP A 91 -3.32 25.58 -16.42
N HIS A 92 -2.13 26.10 -16.61
CA HIS A 92 -1.76 27.45 -16.20
C HIS A 92 -1.22 28.24 -17.34
#